data_456b4e77619cba54bf69aa8ff4482791
#
_entry.id   456b4e77619cba54bf69aa8ff4482791
#
_cell.length_a   1.000
_cell.length_b   1.000
_cell.length_c   1.000
_cell.angle_alpha   90.00
_cell.angle_beta   90.00
_cell.angle_gamma   90.00
#
_symmetry.space_group_name_H-M   'P 1'
#
loop_
_entity.id
_entity.type
_entity.pdbx_description
1 polymer ?
#
loop_
_entity_poly.entity_id
_entity_poly.type
_entity_poly.pdbx_seq_one_letter_code
_entity_poly.pdbx_strand_id
1 'polypeptide(L)'
;MADEKIWLSSPTMHGDELKYMTEAFETNWMSTIGENINETERLICEKVGCKYAIALSAGTAAMHLAVKLAGVKHGDRAFCSDMTFDATVNPVVYEGGVPVFIDTEYDTWNMDPVALEKAFELYPDVKVVVVVHLYGTPGKIDEIKAICNKHGAVIVEDAAESLGATYKGQHTGTFGAYNCISFNGNKIITGSSGGMLLTDSKEAADKVRKWSTQSRENAPWYQHEELGYNYRMSNVIAGVVRGQIPYLEEHIAQKKAIYMRYKEAFKDLPVKMNPHDEKNSEPNFWLSCMIIDEDAMCKQVRSERDYCYVSESGKTCPHEILDELAKINAEGRPIWKPMHMQPIYRMNGFVTKDGNGRARTNAYIAGEANDVGMDIFSRGLCLPSDNKMTPEQQDRIIEVIKKCFE
;
A
#
# COMPACT_ATOMS: atom_id res chain seq x y z
N MET A 1 26.59 24.86 2.68
CA MET A 1 25.10 24.82 2.73
C MET A 1 24.76 23.36 2.96
N ALA A 2 23.85 23.02 3.87
CA ALA A 2 23.41 21.64 4.00
C ALA A 2 22.76 21.23 2.66
N ASP A 3 23.12 20.05 2.15
CA ASP A 3 22.51 19.52 0.93
C ASP A 3 21.00 19.47 1.08
N GLU A 4 20.26 19.89 0.06
CA GLU A 4 18.80 19.80 0.02
C GLU A 4 18.38 18.33 0.21
N LYS A 5 17.34 18.10 1.03
CA LYS A 5 16.87 16.73 1.31
C LYS A 5 16.25 16.09 0.08
N ILE A 6 16.71 14.90 -0.25
CA ILE A 6 16.13 14.06 -1.30
C ILE A 6 15.15 13.09 -0.62
N TRP A 7 13.87 13.28 -0.88
CA TRP A 7 12.80 12.52 -0.21
C TRP A 7 12.55 11.15 -0.84
N LEU A 8 12.06 10.22 -0.05
CA LEU A 8 11.53 8.95 -0.55
C LEU A 8 10.29 9.19 -1.44
N SER A 9 9.31 9.93 -0.94
CA SER A 9 8.13 10.37 -1.67
C SER A 9 7.47 11.48 -0.84
N SER A 10 7.40 12.69 -1.37
CA SER A 10 6.81 13.84 -0.71
C SER A 10 5.69 14.45 -1.54
N PRO A 11 4.79 15.25 -0.95
CA PRO A 11 3.74 15.94 -1.70
C PRO A 11 4.30 16.83 -2.80
N THR A 12 3.66 16.83 -3.96
CA THR A 12 3.93 17.75 -5.07
C THR A 12 2.70 18.58 -5.32
N MET A 13 2.77 19.91 -5.08
CA MET A 13 1.66 20.84 -5.23
C MET A 13 1.72 21.55 -6.57
N HIS A 14 0.55 21.84 -7.17
CA HIS A 14 0.41 22.42 -8.50
C HIS A 14 -0.25 23.81 -8.48
N GLY A 15 -0.91 24.16 -7.35
CA GLY A 15 -1.58 25.47 -7.18
C GLY A 15 -3.10 25.38 -7.18
N ASP A 16 -3.70 24.44 -7.91
CA ASP A 16 -5.17 24.24 -7.92
C ASP A 16 -5.70 23.82 -6.54
N GLU A 17 -4.90 23.16 -5.74
CA GLU A 17 -5.23 22.76 -4.37
C GLU A 17 -5.58 23.99 -3.52
N LEU A 18 -4.74 25.04 -3.60
CA LEU A 18 -4.98 26.28 -2.85
C LEU A 18 -6.27 26.97 -3.31
N LYS A 19 -6.57 26.96 -4.60
CA LYS A 19 -7.83 27.48 -5.14
C LYS A 19 -9.04 26.82 -4.49
N TYR A 20 -9.11 25.48 -4.49
CA TYR A 20 -10.26 24.75 -3.93
C TYR A 20 -10.35 24.84 -2.41
N MET A 21 -9.22 24.96 -1.71
CA MET A 21 -9.20 25.26 -0.27
C MET A 21 -9.76 26.66 0.00
N THR A 22 -9.38 27.65 -0.79
CA THR A 22 -9.86 29.03 -0.68
C THR A 22 -11.37 29.09 -0.97
N GLU A 23 -11.86 28.43 -2.01
CA GLU A 23 -13.29 28.34 -2.32
C GLU A 23 -14.09 27.75 -1.13
N ALA A 24 -13.56 26.69 -0.47
CA ALA A 24 -14.21 26.12 0.72
C ALA A 24 -14.28 27.13 1.87
N PHE A 25 -13.21 27.91 2.08
CA PHE A 25 -13.14 28.94 3.09
C PHE A 25 -14.11 30.11 2.80
N GLU A 26 -14.09 30.64 1.60
CA GLU A 26 -14.91 31.80 1.20
C GLU A 26 -16.41 31.49 1.20
N THR A 27 -16.77 30.26 0.81
CA THR A 27 -18.16 29.79 0.80
C THR A 27 -18.63 29.25 2.16
N ASN A 28 -17.75 29.25 3.17
CA ASN A 28 -17.98 28.72 4.51
C ASN A 28 -18.36 27.23 4.58
N TRP A 29 -17.97 26.43 3.57
CA TRP A 29 -18.12 24.98 3.58
C TRP A 29 -16.89 24.30 4.24
N MET A 30 -16.54 24.75 5.44
CA MET A 30 -15.44 24.26 6.29
C MET A 30 -15.87 23.07 7.17
N SER A 31 -16.49 22.07 6.55
CA SER A 31 -17.07 20.91 7.23
C SER A 31 -16.84 19.62 6.45
N THR A 32 -17.54 18.57 6.82
CA THR A 32 -17.53 17.26 6.14
C THR A 32 -18.63 17.14 5.05
N ILE A 33 -19.14 18.28 4.58
CA ILE A 33 -20.09 18.43 3.48
C ILE A 33 -19.55 19.55 2.59
N GLY A 34 -19.67 19.42 1.27
CA GLY A 34 -19.32 20.47 0.32
C GLY A 34 -19.00 19.94 -1.07
N GLU A 35 -18.87 20.88 -2.00
CA GLU A 35 -18.71 20.58 -3.42
C GLU A 35 -17.39 19.84 -3.73
N ASN A 36 -16.32 20.17 -3.02
CA ASN A 36 -15.04 19.47 -3.23
C ASN A 36 -15.16 17.97 -2.97
N ILE A 37 -15.94 17.56 -1.96
CA ILE A 37 -16.19 16.15 -1.67
C ILE A 37 -16.95 15.50 -2.84
N ASN A 38 -18.04 16.12 -3.32
CA ASN A 38 -18.85 15.60 -4.40
C ASN A 38 -18.03 15.43 -5.68
N GLU A 39 -17.28 16.46 -6.05
CA GLU A 39 -16.43 16.46 -7.24
C GLU A 39 -15.27 15.45 -7.14
N THR A 40 -14.65 15.33 -5.99
CA THR A 40 -13.58 14.36 -5.79
C THR A 40 -14.13 12.93 -5.93
N GLU A 41 -15.29 12.63 -5.34
CA GLU A 41 -15.95 11.32 -5.50
C GLU A 41 -16.28 11.05 -6.98
N ARG A 42 -16.83 12.03 -7.69
CA ARG A 42 -17.17 11.93 -9.13
C ARG A 42 -15.94 11.70 -10.00
N LEU A 43 -14.89 12.50 -9.81
CA LEU A 43 -13.63 12.42 -10.58
C LEU A 43 -12.92 11.08 -10.36
N ILE A 44 -12.91 10.55 -9.15
CA ILE A 44 -12.33 9.23 -8.88
C ILE A 44 -13.16 8.12 -9.55
N CYS A 45 -14.51 8.19 -9.48
CA CYS A 45 -15.36 7.23 -10.22
C CYS A 45 -15.05 7.21 -11.71
N GLU A 46 -14.92 8.38 -12.33
CA GLU A 46 -14.56 8.49 -13.76
C GLU A 46 -13.17 7.96 -14.06
N LYS A 47 -12.20 8.25 -13.15
CA LYS A 47 -10.81 7.87 -13.35
C LYS A 47 -10.59 6.37 -13.28
N VAL A 48 -11.18 5.69 -12.29
CA VAL A 48 -10.95 4.25 -12.06
C VAL A 48 -12.04 3.35 -12.65
N GLY A 49 -13.19 3.92 -13.04
CA GLY A 49 -14.28 3.17 -13.65
C GLY A 49 -15.17 2.43 -12.66
N CYS A 50 -15.30 2.91 -11.41
CA CYS A 50 -16.26 2.39 -10.42
C CYS A 50 -17.56 3.20 -10.42
N LYS A 51 -18.65 2.62 -9.87
CA LYS A 51 -19.94 3.32 -9.80
C LYS A 51 -20.05 4.29 -8.63
N TYR A 52 -19.43 3.96 -7.50
CA TYR A 52 -19.53 4.75 -6.27
C TYR A 52 -18.14 4.86 -5.62
N ALA A 53 -17.81 6.09 -5.26
CA ALA A 53 -16.67 6.44 -4.42
C ALA A 53 -17.18 7.21 -3.20
N ILE A 54 -16.71 6.87 -2.02
CA ILE A 54 -17.10 7.49 -0.77
C ILE A 54 -15.88 8.09 -0.10
N ALA A 55 -15.79 9.40 -0.04
CA ALA A 55 -14.67 10.12 0.55
C ALA A 55 -14.67 10.00 2.07
N LEU A 56 -13.54 9.54 2.61
CA LEU A 56 -13.34 9.23 4.02
C LEU A 56 -12.08 9.92 4.58
N SER A 57 -11.97 10.00 5.89
CA SER A 57 -10.91 10.72 6.59
C SER A 57 -9.51 10.13 6.40
N ALA A 58 -9.42 8.86 6.04
CA ALA A 58 -8.16 8.14 5.82
C ALA A 58 -8.40 6.85 5.00
N GLY A 59 -7.34 6.33 4.37
CA GLY A 59 -7.36 4.99 3.77
C GLY A 59 -7.70 3.90 4.80
N THR A 60 -7.18 4.00 6.02
CA THR A 60 -7.52 3.08 7.12
C THR A 60 -9.00 3.09 7.47
N ALA A 61 -9.65 4.26 7.43
CA ALA A 61 -11.10 4.36 7.64
C ALA A 61 -11.88 3.68 6.49
N ALA A 62 -11.39 3.79 5.26
CA ALA A 62 -11.96 3.09 4.10
C ALA A 62 -11.80 1.57 4.25
N MET A 63 -10.61 1.09 4.59
CA MET A 63 -10.34 -0.32 4.85
C MET A 63 -11.21 -0.88 5.99
N HIS A 64 -11.38 -0.13 7.07
CA HIS A 64 -12.22 -0.55 8.19
C HIS A 64 -13.67 -0.76 7.75
N LEU A 65 -14.25 0.20 7.05
CA LEU A 65 -15.62 0.07 6.56
C LEU A 65 -15.76 -1.01 5.48
N ALA A 66 -14.74 -1.24 4.66
CA ALA A 66 -14.71 -2.32 3.68
C ALA A 66 -14.70 -3.71 4.34
N VAL A 67 -13.87 -3.92 5.36
CA VAL A 67 -13.81 -5.16 6.14
C VAL A 67 -15.14 -5.41 6.89
N LYS A 68 -15.72 -4.35 7.45
CA LYS A 68 -17.03 -4.39 8.09
C LYS A 68 -18.14 -4.76 7.10
N LEU A 69 -18.16 -4.19 5.90
CA LEU A 69 -19.08 -4.55 4.81
C LEU A 69 -18.90 -6.00 4.36
N ALA A 70 -17.66 -6.49 4.32
CA ALA A 70 -17.36 -7.88 3.99
C ALA A 70 -17.89 -8.88 5.04
N GLY A 71 -18.31 -8.38 6.19
CA GLY A 71 -19.03 -9.16 7.21
C GLY A 71 -18.12 -9.83 8.23
N VAL A 72 -16.87 -9.42 8.38
CA VAL A 72 -15.97 -9.90 9.45
C VAL A 72 -16.57 -9.58 10.80
N LYS A 73 -16.59 -10.57 11.69
CA LYS A 73 -17.10 -10.50 13.06
C LYS A 73 -16.08 -11.06 14.05
N HIS A 74 -16.37 -10.86 15.31
CA HIS A 74 -15.53 -11.37 16.39
C HIS A 74 -15.31 -12.88 16.27
N GLY A 75 -14.04 -13.27 16.20
CA GLY A 75 -13.58 -14.66 16.08
C GLY A 75 -13.47 -15.18 14.64
N ASP A 76 -14.02 -14.48 13.65
CA ASP A 76 -13.87 -14.86 12.24
C ASP A 76 -12.41 -14.73 11.78
N ARG A 77 -11.97 -15.66 10.95
CA ARG A 77 -10.69 -15.55 10.26
C ARG A 77 -10.84 -14.79 8.94
N ALA A 78 -9.84 -13.97 8.62
CA ALA A 78 -9.71 -13.36 7.30
C ALA A 78 -8.29 -13.58 6.78
N PHE A 79 -8.14 -13.93 5.50
CA PHE A 79 -6.84 -13.98 4.84
C PHE A 79 -6.37 -12.57 4.49
N CYS A 80 -5.12 -12.27 4.77
CA CYS A 80 -4.51 -10.97 4.50
C CYS A 80 -3.17 -11.15 3.79
N SER A 81 -2.85 -10.28 2.85
CA SER A 81 -1.49 -10.17 2.31
C SER A 81 -0.49 -9.99 3.45
N ASP A 82 0.60 -10.71 3.40
CA ASP A 82 1.64 -10.66 4.43
C ASP A 82 2.58 -9.46 4.26
N MET A 83 3.05 -9.22 3.02
CA MET A 83 3.80 -8.00 2.72
C MET A 83 2.85 -6.85 2.45
N THR A 84 2.62 -6.04 3.48
CA THR A 84 1.74 -4.88 3.41
C THR A 84 2.05 -3.89 4.53
N PHE A 85 1.44 -2.71 4.43
CA PHE A 85 1.36 -1.78 5.55
C PHE A 85 0.30 -2.24 6.56
N ASP A 86 0.54 -1.98 7.84
CA ASP A 86 -0.30 -2.45 8.95
C ASP A 86 -1.79 -2.03 8.83
N ALA A 87 -2.06 -0.89 8.18
CA ALA A 87 -3.41 -0.40 7.94
C ALA A 87 -4.29 -1.33 7.08
N THR A 88 -3.70 -2.23 6.30
CA THR A 88 -4.43 -3.28 5.55
C THR A 88 -5.03 -4.32 6.49
N VAL A 89 -4.35 -4.61 7.60
CA VAL A 89 -4.64 -5.74 8.51
C VAL A 89 -5.43 -5.30 9.75
N ASN A 90 -5.07 -4.17 10.34
CA ASN A 90 -5.69 -3.64 11.56
C ASN A 90 -7.23 -3.63 11.51
N PRO A 91 -7.89 -3.29 10.37
CA PRO A 91 -9.34 -3.33 10.26
C PRO A 91 -9.99 -4.68 10.56
N VAL A 92 -9.32 -5.79 10.25
CA VAL A 92 -9.80 -7.13 10.61
C VAL A 92 -9.85 -7.26 12.14
N VAL A 93 -8.84 -6.77 12.83
CA VAL A 93 -8.76 -6.79 14.30
C VAL A 93 -9.74 -5.80 14.93
N TYR A 94 -9.99 -4.64 14.30
CA TYR A 94 -11.01 -3.69 14.79
C TYR A 94 -12.41 -4.32 14.86
N GLU A 95 -12.77 -5.19 13.91
CA GLU A 95 -14.03 -5.94 13.93
C GLU A 95 -13.95 -7.22 14.79
N GLY A 96 -12.84 -7.44 15.51
CA GLY A 96 -12.63 -8.62 16.36
C GLY A 96 -12.25 -9.89 15.61
N GLY A 97 -11.93 -9.77 14.32
CA GLY A 97 -11.45 -10.88 13.49
C GLY A 97 -10.01 -11.27 13.77
N VAL A 98 -9.59 -12.39 13.23
CA VAL A 98 -8.26 -12.98 13.37
C VAL A 98 -7.58 -13.04 12.00
N PRO A 99 -6.59 -12.17 11.72
CA PRO A 99 -5.82 -12.26 10.48
C PRO A 99 -5.06 -13.57 10.36
N VAL A 100 -5.10 -14.18 9.18
CA VAL A 100 -4.21 -15.26 8.75
C VAL A 100 -3.44 -14.75 7.54
N PHE A 101 -2.12 -14.72 7.63
CA PHE A 101 -1.27 -14.12 6.61
C PHE A 101 -0.97 -15.11 5.50
N ILE A 102 -1.02 -14.62 4.28
CA ILE A 102 -0.69 -15.36 3.08
C ILE A 102 0.62 -14.82 2.54
N ASP A 103 1.61 -15.70 2.39
CA ASP A 103 2.94 -15.34 1.90
C ASP A 103 2.87 -14.66 0.52
N THR A 104 3.95 -14.04 0.16
CA THR A 104 4.13 -13.31 -1.11
C THR A 104 4.85 -14.18 -2.14
N GLU A 105 4.90 -13.71 -3.39
CA GLU A 105 5.65 -14.34 -4.46
C GLU A 105 6.63 -13.36 -5.12
N TYR A 106 7.65 -13.90 -5.83
CA TYR A 106 8.75 -13.08 -6.35
C TYR A 106 8.43 -12.26 -7.60
N ASP A 107 7.37 -12.61 -8.36
CA ASP A 107 7.11 -12.00 -9.67
C ASP A 107 6.49 -10.60 -9.55
N THR A 108 5.78 -10.33 -8.45
CA THR A 108 5.10 -9.04 -8.20
C THR A 108 5.28 -8.52 -6.77
N TRP A 109 5.84 -9.32 -5.87
CA TRP A 109 5.95 -9.09 -4.43
C TRP A 109 4.58 -8.94 -3.73
N ASN A 110 3.56 -9.52 -4.31
CA ASN A 110 2.20 -9.53 -3.76
C ASN A 110 1.79 -10.93 -3.31
N MET A 111 0.55 -11.07 -2.82
CA MET A 111 0.01 -12.33 -2.33
C MET A 111 0.20 -13.48 -3.34
N ASP A 112 0.76 -14.59 -2.88
CA ASP A 112 0.95 -15.79 -3.68
C ASP A 112 -0.38 -16.56 -3.85
N PRO A 113 -0.90 -16.71 -5.09
CA PRO A 113 -2.12 -17.50 -5.33
C PRO A 113 -2.01 -18.95 -4.89
N VAL A 114 -0.81 -19.56 -4.98
CA VAL A 114 -0.60 -20.95 -4.53
C VAL A 114 -0.72 -21.05 -3.01
N ALA A 115 -0.13 -20.09 -2.27
CA ALA A 115 -0.27 -20.02 -0.82
C ALA A 115 -1.72 -19.74 -0.42
N LEU A 116 -2.46 -18.91 -1.17
CA LEU A 116 -3.86 -18.64 -0.93
C LEU A 116 -4.72 -19.91 -1.09
N GLU A 117 -4.52 -20.70 -2.14
CA GLU A 117 -5.25 -21.96 -2.32
C GLU A 117 -4.95 -22.92 -1.17
N LYS A 118 -3.68 -23.03 -0.73
CA LYS A 118 -3.29 -23.81 0.45
C LYS A 118 -3.95 -23.30 1.73
N ALA A 119 -4.11 -22.00 1.88
CA ALA A 119 -4.79 -21.43 3.04
C ALA A 119 -6.26 -21.86 3.10
N PHE A 120 -6.97 -21.92 1.98
CA PHE A 120 -8.35 -22.44 1.94
C PHE A 120 -8.44 -23.94 2.26
N GLU A 121 -7.42 -24.74 1.92
CA GLU A 121 -7.35 -26.13 2.37
C GLU A 121 -7.24 -26.24 3.91
N LEU A 122 -6.48 -25.34 4.54
CA LEU A 122 -6.26 -25.32 6.00
C LEU A 122 -7.39 -24.63 6.77
N TYR A 123 -8.03 -23.64 6.19
CA TYR A 123 -9.06 -22.80 6.79
C TYR A 123 -10.27 -22.64 5.83
N PRO A 124 -11.06 -23.71 5.61
CA PRO A 124 -12.14 -23.70 4.59
C PRO A 124 -13.33 -22.80 4.97
N ASP A 125 -13.41 -22.36 6.20
CA ASP A 125 -14.45 -21.48 6.74
C ASP A 125 -14.22 -19.99 6.44
N VAL A 126 -13.03 -19.59 5.99
CA VAL A 126 -12.70 -18.20 5.67
C VAL A 126 -13.54 -17.69 4.48
N LYS A 127 -14.11 -16.49 4.66
CA LYS A 127 -15.00 -15.84 3.67
C LYS A 127 -14.53 -14.46 3.24
N VAL A 128 -13.44 -13.96 3.80
CA VAL A 128 -12.90 -12.62 3.45
C VAL A 128 -11.40 -12.73 3.17
N VAL A 129 -11.00 -12.19 2.04
CA VAL A 129 -9.60 -12.09 1.61
C VAL A 129 -9.26 -10.61 1.39
N VAL A 130 -8.27 -10.12 2.11
CA VAL A 130 -7.77 -8.75 2.02
C VAL A 130 -6.48 -8.76 1.20
N VAL A 131 -6.51 -8.17 0.01
CA VAL A 131 -5.36 -8.13 -0.91
C VAL A 131 -4.82 -6.72 -1.02
N VAL A 132 -3.50 -6.58 -1.12
CA VAL A 132 -2.82 -5.31 -1.38
C VAL A 132 -2.17 -5.34 -2.78
N HIS A 133 -1.92 -4.16 -3.32
CA HIS A 133 -1.06 -3.95 -4.49
C HIS A 133 0.17 -3.16 -4.05
N LEU A 134 1.17 -3.90 -3.56
CA LEU A 134 2.34 -3.38 -2.86
C LEU A 134 3.17 -2.44 -3.75
N TYR A 135 3.54 -1.27 -3.20
CA TYR A 135 4.37 -0.24 -3.86
C TYR A 135 3.85 0.26 -5.21
N GLY A 136 2.56 0.04 -5.49
CA GLY A 136 1.93 0.44 -6.74
C GLY A 136 1.99 -0.61 -7.84
N THR A 137 2.40 -1.84 -7.52
CA THR A 137 2.46 -2.98 -8.44
C THR A 137 1.23 -3.87 -8.28
N PRO A 138 0.40 -4.07 -9.32
CA PRO A 138 -0.71 -5.01 -9.27
C PRO A 138 -0.22 -6.44 -9.04
N GLY A 139 -0.85 -7.17 -8.10
CA GLY A 139 -0.65 -8.60 -7.90
C GLY A 139 -1.35 -9.45 -8.97
N LYS A 140 -1.21 -10.77 -8.90
CA LYS A 140 -1.87 -11.77 -9.77
C LYS A 140 -3.37 -11.86 -9.45
N ILE A 141 -4.06 -10.74 -9.61
CA ILE A 141 -5.42 -10.54 -9.07
C ILE A 141 -6.48 -11.41 -9.76
N ASP A 142 -6.32 -11.78 -11.00
CA ASP A 142 -7.23 -12.69 -11.70
C ASP A 142 -7.14 -14.13 -11.14
N GLU A 143 -5.95 -14.62 -10.81
CA GLU A 143 -5.76 -15.91 -10.15
C GLU A 143 -6.35 -15.89 -8.73
N ILE A 144 -6.05 -14.85 -7.97
CA ILE A 144 -6.62 -14.63 -6.62
C ILE A 144 -8.14 -14.59 -6.68
N LYS A 145 -8.71 -13.85 -7.66
CA LYS A 145 -10.17 -13.75 -7.85
C LYS A 145 -10.81 -15.08 -8.22
N ALA A 146 -10.14 -15.88 -9.07
CA ALA A 146 -10.62 -17.22 -9.43
C ALA A 146 -10.67 -18.15 -8.19
N ILE A 147 -9.63 -18.10 -7.34
CA ILE A 147 -9.58 -18.88 -6.09
C ILE A 147 -10.68 -18.40 -5.12
N CYS A 148 -10.80 -17.10 -4.89
CA CYS A 148 -11.83 -16.55 -4.01
C CYS A 148 -13.25 -16.94 -4.47
N ASN A 149 -13.53 -16.87 -5.78
CA ASN A 149 -14.82 -17.29 -6.35
C ASN A 149 -15.09 -18.78 -6.12
N LYS A 150 -14.07 -19.65 -6.32
CA LYS A 150 -14.18 -21.10 -6.04
C LYS A 150 -14.59 -21.40 -4.60
N HIS A 151 -14.06 -20.63 -3.64
CA HIS A 151 -14.32 -20.82 -2.20
C HIS A 151 -15.46 -19.95 -1.66
N GLY A 152 -16.09 -19.11 -2.52
CA GLY A 152 -17.17 -18.21 -2.12
C GLY A 152 -16.72 -17.14 -1.13
N ALA A 153 -15.49 -16.66 -1.28
CA ALA A 153 -14.91 -15.60 -0.46
C ALA A 153 -15.00 -14.22 -1.14
N VAL A 154 -15.21 -13.19 -0.31
CA VAL A 154 -15.26 -11.78 -0.74
C VAL A 154 -13.86 -11.18 -0.72
N ILE A 155 -13.49 -10.46 -1.76
CA ILE A 155 -12.24 -9.71 -1.82
C ILE A 155 -12.49 -8.28 -1.31
N VAL A 156 -11.68 -7.86 -0.34
CA VAL A 156 -11.43 -6.47 0.03
C VAL A 156 -10.08 -6.08 -0.56
N GLU A 157 -10.07 -5.07 -1.42
CA GLU A 157 -8.87 -4.65 -2.14
C GLU A 157 -8.28 -3.38 -1.51
N ASP A 158 -7.04 -3.46 -1.07
CA ASP A 158 -6.25 -2.32 -0.64
C ASP A 158 -5.41 -1.80 -1.82
N ALA A 159 -5.93 -0.78 -2.49
CA ALA A 159 -5.27 -0.06 -3.56
C ALA A 159 -4.68 1.29 -3.09
N ALA A 160 -4.39 1.42 -1.77
CA ALA A 160 -3.86 2.66 -1.19
C ALA A 160 -2.52 3.11 -1.79
N GLU A 161 -1.81 2.23 -2.49
CA GLU A 161 -0.52 2.49 -3.11
C GLU A 161 -0.56 2.47 -4.63
N SER A 162 -1.66 1.98 -5.19
CA SER A 162 -1.74 1.62 -6.61
C SER A 162 -2.74 2.45 -7.41
N LEU A 163 -3.23 3.57 -6.89
CA LEU A 163 -4.14 4.45 -7.65
C LEU A 163 -3.51 4.80 -9.01
N GLY A 164 -4.26 4.56 -10.09
CA GLY A 164 -3.83 4.74 -11.46
C GLY A 164 -3.09 3.54 -12.07
N ALA A 165 -2.69 2.54 -11.27
CA ALA A 165 -2.16 1.28 -11.82
C ALA A 165 -3.28 0.45 -12.46
N THR A 166 -2.92 -0.37 -13.46
CA THR A 166 -3.88 -1.25 -14.15
C THR A 166 -3.37 -2.68 -14.25
N TYR A 167 -4.30 -3.62 -14.26
CA TYR A 167 -4.05 -5.02 -14.60
C TYR A 167 -5.03 -5.45 -15.71
N LYS A 168 -4.49 -5.91 -16.84
CA LYS A 168 -5.27 -6.23 -18.05
C LYS A 168 -6.22 -5.09 -18.45
N GLY A 169 -5.77 -3.84 -18.32
CA GLY A 169 -6.53 -2.63 -18.67
C GLY A 169 -7.61 -2.21 -17.65
N GLN A 170 -7.81 -2.95 -16.57
CA GLN A 170 -8.72 -2.59 -15.48
C GLN A 170 -7.92 -1.93 -14.35
N HIS A 171 -8.42 -0.81 -13.80
CA HIS A 171 -7.78 -0.11 -12.69
C HIS A 171 -7.82 -0.89 -11.39
N THR A 172 -6.70 -0.88 -10.65
CA THR A 172 -6.70 -1.27 -9.23
C THR A 172 -7.66 -0.38 -8.45
N GLY A 173 -8.24 -0.93 -7.38
CA GLY A 173 -9.37 -0.31 -6.68
C GLY A 173 -10.73 -0.67 -7.27
N THR A 174 -10.80 -1.66 -8.19
CA THR A 174 -12.05 -2.12 -8.83
C THR A 174 -12.18 -3.64 -8.94
N PHE A 175 -11.24 -4.39 -8.38
CA PHE A 175 -11.24 -5.87 -8.48
C PHE A 175 -12.03 -6.56 -7.37
N GLY A 176 -12.05 -5.97 -6.17
CA GLY A 176 -12.79 -6.48 -5.02
C GLY A 176 -14.25 -6.03 -5.01
N ALA A 177 -15.04 -6.60 -4.11
CA ALA A 177 -16.38 -6.11 -3.81
C ALA A 177 -16.33 -4.73 -3.14
N TYR A 178 -15.31 -4.51 -2.31
CA TYR A 178 -15.03 -3.28 -1.58
C TYR A 178 -13.55 -2.96 -1.72
N ASN A 179 -13.24 -1.77 -2.20
CA ASN A 179 -11.89 -1.39 -2.57
C ASN A 179 -11.54 -0.06 -1.90
N CYS A 180 -10.28 0.15 -1.59
CA CYS A 180 -9.84 1.30 -0.82
C CYS A 180 -8.64 1.98 -1.46
N ILE A 181 -8.65 3.31 -1.51
CA ILE A 181 -7.53 4.15 -1.91
C ILE A 181 -7.17 5.13 -0.80
N SER A 182 -5.94 5.63 -0.83
CA SER A 182 -5.43 6.57 0.17
C SER A 182 -4.89 7.84 -0.48
N PHE A 183 -5.13 8.96 0.20
CA PHE A 183 -4.58 10.28 -0.13
C PHE A 183 -3.66 10.80 0.98
N ASN A 184 -3.02 9.90 1.75
CA ASN A 184 -2.04 10.31 2.74
C ASN A 184 -0.88 11.09 2.12
N GLY A 185 -0.12 11.85 2.91
CA GLY A 185 0.89 12.81 2.44
C GLY A 185 1.94 12.28 1.48
N ASN A 186 2.28 10.99 1.57
CA ASN A 186 3.31 10.36 0.74
C ASN A 186 2.77 9.56 -0.47
N LYS A 187 1.45 9.54 -0.71
CA LYS A 187 0.84 8.78 -1.81
C LYS A 187 1.04 9.47 -3.16
N ILE A 188 0.74 8.75 -4.24
CA ILE A 188 0.93 9.21 -5.64
C ILE A 188 0.25 10.57 -5.90
N ILE A 189 -0.90 10.80 -5.30
CA ILE A 189 -1.56 12.09 -5.11
C ILE A 189 -2.00 12.19 -3.66
N THR A 190 -2.09 13.40 -3.13
CA THR A 190 -2.33 13.61 -1.71
C THR A 190 -3.42 14.62 -1.41
N GLY A 191 -4.10 14.43 -0.28
CA GLY A 191 -4.92 15.43 0.41
C GLY A 191 -4.30 15.86 1.74
N SER A 192 -3.00 15.59 1.98
CA SER A 192 -2.33 15.55 3.29
C SER A 192 -2.83 14.41 4.18
N SER A 193 -4.10 14.11 4.12
CA SER A 193 -4.79 12.95 4.67
C SER A 193 -5.94 12.55 3.73
N GLY A 194 -6.79 11.62 4.14
CA GLY A 194 -7.94 11.19 3.35
C GLY A 194 -7.78 9.80 2.73
N GLY A 195 -8.88 9.29 2.25
CA GLY A 195 -9.00 8.04 1.51
C GLY A 195 -10.39 7.91 0.94
N MET A 196 -10.64 6.86 0.18
CA MET A 196 -11.96 6.54 -0.34
C MET A 196 -12.22 5.04 -0.32
N LEU A 197 -13.48 4.70 -0.10
CA LEU A 197 -14.00 3.38 -0.39
C LEU A 197 -14.67 3.41 -1.77
N LEU A 198 -14.35 2.43 -2.60
CA LEU A 198 -14.85 2.29 -3.97
C LEU A 198 -15.66 0.99 -4.07
N THR A 199 -16.83 1.06 -4.72
CA THR A 199 -17.70 -0.10 -4.91
C THR A 199 -18.68 0.11 -6.06
N ASP A 200 -19.19 -0.99 -6.61
CA ASP A 200 -20.28 -0.96 -7.60
C ASP A 200 -21.67 -1.18 -6.96
N SER A 201 -21.71 -1.45 -5.64
CA SER A 201 -22.94 -1.65 -4.89
C SER A 201 -23.46 -0.33 -4.31
N LYS A 202 -24.65 0.08 -4.76
CA LYS A 202 -25.35 1.25 -4.19
C LYS A 202 -25.65 1.05 -2.70
N GLU A 203 -26.08 -0.14 -2.33
CA GLU A 203 -26.39 -0.48 -0.93
C GLU A 203 -25.16 -0.33 -0.03
N ALA A 204 -24.01 -0.84 -0.47
CA ALA A 204 -22.74 -0.69 0.26
C ALA A 204 -22.34 0.78 0.36
N ALA A 205 -22.45 1.54 -0.73
CA ALA A 205 -22.14 2.97 -0.75
C ALA A 205 -23.00 3.76 0.24
N ASP A 206 -24.32 3.55 0.23
CA ASP A 206 -25.25 4.20 1.16
C ASP A 206 -24.95 3.82 2.62
N LYS A 207 -24.59 2.55 2.86
CA LYS A 207 -24.22 2.05 4.18
C LYS A 207 -22.93 2.71 4.71
N VAL A 208 -21.91 2.84 3.87
CA VAL A 208 -20.66 3.53 4.21
C VAL A 208 -20.89 5.01 4.51
N ARG A 209 -21.72 5.69 3.71
CA ARG A 209 -22.10 7.08 3.99
C ARG A 209 -22.76 7.22 5.35
N LYS A 210 -23.70 6.32 5.69
CA LYS A 210 -24.37 6.29 6.98
C LYS A 210 -23.36 6.03 8.11
N TRP A 211 -22.57 4.97 8.04
CA TRP A 211 -21.58 4.63 9.06
C TRP A 211 -20.53 5.73 9.28
N SER A 212 -20.09 6.39 8.21
CA SER A 212 -19.08 7.44 8.30
C SER A 212 -19.57 8.74 8.96
N THR A 213 -20.90 8.86 9.19
CA THR A 213 -21.56 9.99 9.83
C THR A 213 -22.32 9.56 11.09
N GLN A 214 -21.69 8.77 11.94
CA GLN A 214 -22.17 8.24 13.22
C GLN A 214 -23.47 7.41 13.12
N SER A 215 -23.78 6.83 11.94
CA SER A 215 -25.03 6.07 11.69
C SER A 215 -26.28 6.82 12.07
N ARG A 216 -26.31 8.12 11.80
CA ARG A 216 -27.48 8.97 12.09
C ARG A 216 -28.67 8.58 11.22
N GLU A 217 -29.83 8.41 11.84
CA GLU A 217 -31.11 8.15 11.18
C GLU A 217 -31.77 9.43 10.68
N ASN A 218 -32.64 9.29 9.68
CA ASN A 218 -33.47 10.39 9.23
C ASN A 218 -34.69 10.59 10.16
N ALA A 219 -34.46 11.29 11.27
CA ALA A 219 -35.45 11.58 12.29
C ALA A 219 -35.42 13.06 12.69
N PRO A 220 -36.48 13.63 13.30
CA PRO A 220 -36.49 15.02 13.80
C PRO A 220 -35.47 15.31 14.90
N TRP A 221 -34.94 14.29 15.54
CA TRP A 221 -33.90 14.33 16.55
C TRP A 221 -32.72 13.45 16.15
N TYR A 222 -31.60 13.52 16.87
CA TYR A 222 -30.47 12.61 16.67
C TYR A 222 -30.84 11.21 17.16
N GLN A 223 -31.06 10.29 16.22
CA GLN A 223 -31.36 8.89 16.49
C GLN A 223 -30.29 8.03 15.85
N HIS A 224 -29.85 6.99 16.55
CA HIS A 224 -28.83 6.06 16.15
C HIS A 224 -29.28 4.64 16.46
N GLU A 225 -29.45 3.79 15.45
CA GLU A 225 -29.90 2.40 15.59
C GLU A 225 -28.78 1.39 15.45
N GLU A 226 -27.60 1.87 15.04
CA GLU A 226 -26.40 1.06 14.90
C GLU A 226 -25.14 1.88 15.16
N LEU A 227 -24.02 1.18 15.42
CA LEU A 227 -22.73 1.83 15.62
C LEU A 227 -22.23 2.50 14.34
N GLY A 228 -21.86 3.76 14.45
CA GLY A 228 -21.24 4.53 13.38
C GLY A 228 -19.95 5.23 13.82
N TYR A 229 -19.33 5.95 12.91
CA TYR A 229 -18.01 6.55 13.06
C TYR A 229 -18.01 7.99 12.58
N ASN A 230 -17.02 8.77 12.99
CA ASN A 230 -16.73 10.08 12.41
C ASN A 230 -15.61 9.94 11.37
N TYR A 231 -15.96 9.39 10.20
CA TYR A 231 -14.99 9.03 9.17
C TYR A 231 -15.17 9.79 7.85
N ARG A 232 -16.04 10.80 7.78
CA ARG A 232 -16.16 11.60 6.55
C ARG A 232 -14.93 12.47 6.31
N MET A 233 -14.56 12.63 5.05
CA MET A 233 -13.50 13.55 4.64
C MET A 233 -13.94 15.00 4.84
N SER A 234 -13.02 15.87 5.23
CA SER A 234 -13.22 17.32 5.25
C SER A 234 -13.30 17.87 3.82
N ASN A 235 -14.18 18.85 3.59
CA ASN A 235 -14.30 19.53 2.30
C ASN A 235 -13.03 20.29 1.90
N VAL A 236 -12.24 20.75 2.88
CA VAL A 236 -10.92 21.38 2.63
C VAL A 236 -9.92 20.35 2.11
N ILE A 237 -9.83 19.18 2.77
CA ILE A 237 -8.97 18.10 2.34
C ILE A 237 -9.39 17.57 0.97
N ALA A 238 -10.69 17.43 0.73
CA ALA A 238 -11.24 17.08 -0.58
C ALA A 238 -10.84 18.09 -1.66
N GLY A 239 -10.75 19.37 -1.32
CA GLY A 239 -10.26 20.42 -2.23
C GLY A 239 -8.81 20.20 -2.65
N VAL A 240 -7.94 19.80 -1.70
CA VAL A 240 -6.55 19.42 -2.02
C VAL A 240 -6.53 18.21 -2.97
N VAL A 241 -7.28 17.15 -2.66
CA VAL A 241 -7.36 15.95 -3.53
C VAL A 241 -7.90 16.31 -4.91
N ARG A 242 -8.97 17.12 -4.98
CA ARG A 242 -9.56 17.60 -6.24
C ARG A 242 -8.52 18.29 -7.13
N GLY A 243 -7.66 19.12 -6.53
CA GLY A 243 -6.57 19.80 -7.24
C GLY A 243 -5.47 18.86 -7.73
N GLN A 244 -5.29 17.72 -7.08
CA GLN A 244 -4.24 16.74 -7.42
C GLN A 244 -4.66 15.75 -8.52
N ILE A 245 -5.95 15.38 -8.60
CA ILE A 245 -6.43 14.35 -9.54
C ILE A 245 -6.02 14.61 -10.99
N PRO A 246 -6.08 15.83 -11.54
CA PRO A 246 -5.67 16.09 -12.92
C PRO A 246 -4.20 15.75 -13.24
N TYR A 247 -3.33 15.73 -12.23
CA TYR A 247 -1.90 15.49 -12.36
C TYR A 247 -1.48 14.04 -12.11
N LEU A 248 -2.43 13.12 -11.86
CA LEU A 248 -2.11 11.72 -11.56
C LEU A 248 -1.26 11.06 -12.64
N GLU A 249 -1.60 11.24 -13.93
CA GLU A 249 -0.85 10.63 -15.04
C GLU A 249 0.56 11.22 -15.17
N GLU A 250 0.72 12.51 -14.92
CA GLU A 250 2.02 13.16 -14.89
C GLU A 250 2.89 12.58 -13.78
N HIS A 251 2.33 12.41 -12.57
CA HIS A 251 3.04 11.81 -11.45
C HIS A 251 3.46 10.37 -11.76
N ILE A 252 2.58 9.56 -12.36
CA ILE A 252 2.90 8.18 -12.78
C ILE A 252 4.05 8.20 -13.80
N ALA A 253 4.00 9.06 -14.79
CA ALA A 253 5.05 9.17 -15.81
C ALA A 253 6.42 9.57 -15.21
N GLN A 254 6.44 10.52 -14.28
CA GLN A 254 7.63 10.93 -13.55
C GLN A 254 8.20 9.79 -12.72
N LYS A 255 7.38 9.08 -11.96
CA LYS A 255 7.78 7.93 -11.16
C LYS A 255 8.30 6.77 -12.01
N LYS A 256 7.64 6.50 -13.14
CA LYS A 256 8.11 5.52 -14.12
C LYS A 256 9.49 5.89 -14.67
N ALA A 257 9.73 7.16 -14.99
CA ALA A 257 11.03 7.61 -15.47
C ALA A 257 12.12 7.41 -14.41
N ILE A 258 11.85 7.71 -13.14
CA ILE A 258 12.76 7.46 -12.01
C ILE A 258 13.09 5.97 -11.90
N TYR A 259 12.08 5.11 -11.92
CA TYR A 259 12.24 3.64 -11.86
C TYR A 259 13.10 3.12 -13.03
N MET A 260 12.80 3.54 -14.25
CA MET A 260 13.53 3.09 -15.44
C MET A 260 14.99 3.54 -15.43
N ARG A 261 15.27 4.74 -14.89
CA ARG A 261 16.64 5.22 -14.74
C ARG A 261 17.43 4.39 -13.74
N TYR A 262 16.84 4.01 -12.60
CA TYR A 262 17.47 3.08 -11.66
C TYR A 262 17.67 1.69 -12.29
N LYS A 263 16.66 1.14 -12.98
CA LYS A 263 16.72 -0.17 -13.65
C LYS A 263 17.91 -0.21 -14.65
N GLU A 264 18.09 0.83 -15.44
CA GLU A 264 19.21 0.92 -16.39
C GLU A 264 20.56 1.11 -15.67
N ALA A 265 20.61 1.96 -14.66
CA ALA A 265 21.85 2.27 -13.96
C ALA A 265 22.42 1.08 -13.16
N PHE A 266 21.56 0.17 -12.73
CA PHE A 266 21.92 -0.99 -11.88
C PHE A 266 21.94 -2.32 -12.64
N LYS A 267 21.75 -2.32 -13.95
CA LYS A 267 21.67 -3.55 -14.77
C LYS A 267 22.90 -4.48 -14.65
N ASP A 268 24.07 -3.91 -14.36
CA ASP A 268 25.34 -4.64 -14.22
C ASP A 268 25.72 -4.90 -12.76
N LEU A 269 24.87 -4.49 -11.80
CA LEU A 269 25.03 -4.79 -10.38
C LEU A 269 24.26 -6.07 -10.00
N PRO A 270 24.69 -6.76 -8.93
CA PRO A 270 24.00 -7.93 -8.41
C PRO A 270 22.74 -7.53 -7.64
N VAL A 271 21.81 -6.84 -8.30
CA VAL A 271 20.54 -6.39 -7.76
C VAL A 271 19.41 -6.53 -8.78
N LYS A 272 18.18 -6.60 -8.31
CA LYS A 272 16.97 -6.57 -9.15
C LYS A 272 16.02 -5.50 -8.62
N MET A 273 15.46 -4.72 -9.53
CA MET A 273 14.39 -3.79 -9.19
C MET A 273 13.09 -4.56 -8.89
N ASN A 274 12.19 -3.95 -8.09
CA ASN A 274 10.88 -4.54 -7.82
C ASN A 274 10.18 -4.92 -9.13
N PRO A 275 9.77 -6.19 -9.27
CA PRO A 275 9.22 -6.72 -10.51
C PRO A 275 7.76 -6.34 -10.70
N HIS A 276 7.25 -6.54 -11.91
CA HIS A 276 5.84 -6.49 -12.25
C HIS A 276 5.57 -7.37 -13.48
N ASP A 277 4.33 -7.75 -13.69
CA ASP A 277 3.92 -8.47 -14.89
C ASP A 277 3.93 -7.50 -16.09
N GLU A 278 5.07 -7.44 -16.81
CA GLU A 278 5.27 -6.53 -17.95
C GLU A 278 4.24 -6.74 -19.09
N LYS A 279 3.57 -7.88 -19.13
CA LYS A 279 2.57 -8.19 -20.16
C LYS A 279 1.17 -7.71 -19.80
N ASN A 280 0.78 -7.83 -18.53
CA ASN A 280 -0.60 -7.67 -18.11
C ASN A 280 -0.79 -6.48 -17.16
N SER A 281 0.27 -5.92 -16.56
CA SER A 281 0.15 -4.85 -15.59
C SER A 281 0.90 -3.59 -16.01
N GLU A 282 0.32 -2.43 -15.63
CA GLU A 282 0.96 -1.12 -15.68
C GLU A 282 0.97 -0.56 -14.25
N PRO A 283 2.09 -0.70 -13.51
CA PRO A 283 2.23 -0.11 -12.19
C PRO A 283 2.17 1.43 -12.23
N ASN A 284 1.79 2.04 -11.12
CA ASN A 284 1.95 3.48 -10.94
C ASN A 284 3.36 3.88 -10.48
N PHE A 285 4.24 2.90 -10.20
CA PHE A 285 5.62 3.08 -9.76
C PHE A 285 5.75 3.96 -8.51
N TRP A 286 4.80 3.91 -7.60
CA TRP A 286 4.79 4.77 -6.40
C TRP A 286 6.14 4.80 -5.69
N LEU A 287 6.75 3.64 -5.45
CA LEU A 287 8.13 3.53 -4.96
C LEU A 287 8.96 2.61 -5.86
N SER A 288 10.18 3.07 -6.18
CA SER A 288 11.22 2.22 -6.73
C SER A 288 11.89 1.45 -5.59
N CYS A 289 11.91 0.14 -5.70
CA CYS A 289 12.53 -0.73 -4.72
C CYS A 289 13.54 -1.65 -5.42
N MET A 290 14.52 -2.14 -4.68
CA MET A 290 15.46 -3.15 -5.18
C MET A 290 15.72 -4.23 -4.15
N ILE A 291 16.12 -5.41 -4.62
CA ILE A 291 16.61 -6.53 -3.83
C ILE A 291 18.05 -6.86 -4.26
N ILE A 292 18.92 -7.08 -3.28
CA ILE A 292 20.32 -7.47 -3.51
C ILE A 292 20.36 -8.99 -3.72
N ASP A 293 21.16 -9.47 -4.68
CA ASP A 293 21.35 -10.91 -4.88
C ASP A 293 22.00 -11.51 -3.63
N GLU A 294 21.63 -12.74 -3.27
CA GLU A 294 22.03 -13.38 -2.03
C GLU A 294 23.56 -13.47 -1.89
N ASP A 295 24.25 -13.82 -2.96
CA ASP A 295 25.72 -13.96 -2.99
C ASP A 295 26.47 -12.62 -2.83
N ALA A 296 25.79 -11.50 -3.08
CA ALA A 296 26.30 -10.14 -2.93
C ALA A 296 25.98 -9.49 -1.59
N MET A 297 25.31 -10.23 -0.70
CA MET A 297 25.01 -9.75 0.65
C MET A 297 26.22 -9.84 1.56
N CYS A 298 26.59 -8.75 2.24
CA CYS A 298 27.45 -8.79 3.40
C CYS A 298 26.68 -9.28 4.64
N LYS A 299 27.42 -9.66 5.68
CA LYS A 299 26.78 -10.12 6.92
C LYS A 299 26.06 -8.99 7.62
N GLN A 300 24.74 -9.14 7.79
CA GLN A 300 23.91 -8.25 8.62
C GLN A 300 23.17 -9.05 9.70
N VAL A 301 22.90 -8.39 10.81
CA VAL A 301 22.07 -8.92 11.91
C VAL A 301 21.05 -7.84 12.27
N ARG A 302 19.78 -8.24 12.34
CA ARG A 302 18.69 -7.37 12.77
C ARG A 302 18.08 -7.88 14.07
N SER A 303 17.82 -6.97 14.99
CA SER A 303 16.99 -7.21 16.16
C SER A 303 15.59 -6.62 15.94
N GLU A 304 14.77 -6.54 16.99
CA GLU A 304 13.46 -5.88 16.91
C GLU A 304 13.55 -4.37 16.64
N ARG A 305 14.66 -3.74 17.02
CA ARG A 305 14.80 -2.26 16.97
C ARG A 305 16.14 -1.78 16.44
N ASP A 306 17.11 -2.67 16.33
CA ASP A 306 18.47 -2.33 15.96
C ASP A 306 18.98 -3.24 14.85
N TYR A 307 20.03 -2.81 14.18
CA TYR A 307 20.77 -3.60 13.20
C TYR A 307 22.27 -3.37 13.35
N CYS A 308 23.04 -4.33 12.88
CA CYS A 308 24.47 -4.16 12.61
C CYS A 308 24.85 -4.96 11.36
N TYR A 309 25.94 -4.54 10.72
CA TYR A 309 26.50 -5.23 9.57
C TYR A 309 28.03 -5.18 9.63
N VAL A 310 28.65 -6.04 8.82
CA VAL A 310 30.09 -6.07 8.66
C VAL A 310 30.38 -5.82 7.19
N SER A 311 30.93 -4.64 6.88
CA SER A 311 31.30 -4.28 5.51
C SER A 311 32.32 -5.26 4.94
N GLU A 312 32.13 -5.68 3.69
CA GLU A 312 32.96 -6.62 2.96
C GLU A 312 33.11 -6.13 1.52
N SER A 313 34.33 -6.04 0.99
CA SER A 313 34.59 -5.57 -0.38
C SER A 313 33.81 -6.41 -1.41
N GLY A 314 33.12 -5.75 -2.33
CA GLY A 314 32.26 -6.37 -3.35
C GLY A 314 30.91 -6.86 -2.86
N LYS A 315 30.58 -6.63 -1.57
CA LYS A 315 29.29 -7.00 -0.98
C LYS A 315 28.73 -5.88 -0.14
N THR A 316 27.41 -5.82 -0.04
CA THR A 316 26.74 -4.83 0.79
C THR A 316 25.44 -5.40 1.38
N CYS A 317 24.69 -4.60 2.14
CA CYS A 317 23.36 -4.94 2.62
C CYS A 317 22.44 -3.71 2.60
N PRO A 318 21.11 -3.90 2.71
CA PRO A 318 20.15 -2.77 2.70
C PRO A 318 20.48 -1.68 3.72
N HIS A 319 20.93 -2.05 4.93
CA HIS A 319 21.25 -1.07 5.97
C HIS A 319 22.51 -0.27 5.67
N GLU A 320 23.56 -0.88 5.12
CA GLU A 320 24.76 -0.16 4.69
C GLU A 320 24.44 0.86 3.59
N ILE A 321 23.66 0.47 2.59
CA ILE A 321 23.22 1.39 1.54
C ILE A 321 22.38 2.54 2.12
N LEU A 322 21.47 2.26 3.05
CA LEU A 322 20.65 3.30 3.68
C LEU A 322 21.49 4.27 4.52
N ASP A 323 22.51 3.78 5.22
CA ASP A 323 23.45 4.61 5.99
C ASP A 323 24.29 5.50 5.05
N GLU A 324 24.74 4.99 3.90
CA GLU A 324 25.47 5.79 2.90
C GLU A 324 24.56 6.84 2.23
N LEU A 325 23.31 6.48 1.90
CA LEU A 325 22.33 7.45 1.37
C LEU A 325 22.04 8.57 2.38
N ALA A 326 21.95 8.25 3.66
CA ALA A 326 21.73 9.25 4.71
C ALA A 326 22.85 10.29 4.78
N LYS A 327 24.11 9.93 4.46
CA LYS A 327 25.25 10.86 4.44
C LYS A 327 25.10 11.96 3.38
N ILE A 328 24.37 11.68 2.30
CA ILE A 328 24.08 12.66 1.23
C ILE A 328 22.67 13.27 1.39
N ASN A 329 22.05 13.15 2.57
CA ASN A 329 20.70 13.61 2.89
C ASN A 329 19.62 13.02 1.97
N ALA A 330 19.78 11.77 1.51
CA ALA A 330 18.80 11.04 0.71
C ALA A 330 18.04 10.04 1.57
N GLU A 331 16.70 10.01 1.45
CA GLU A 331 15.82 9.17 2.24
C GLU A 331 15.51 7.86 1.52
N GLY A 332 16.13 6.76 1.94
CA GLY A 332 15.68 5.40 1.64
C GLY A 332 14.93 4.78 2.82
N ARG A 333 14.33 3.62 2.63
CA ARG A 333 13.67 2.83 3.68
C ARG A 333 13.95 1.34 3.47
N PRO A 334 14.00 0.53 4.54
CA PRO A 334 13.90 -0.92 4.37
C PRO A 334 12.59 -1.28 3.65
N ILE A 335 12.56 -2.39 2.93
CA ILE A 335 11.28 -3.02 2.54
C ILE A 335 10.44 -3.22 3.81
N TRP A 336 9.14 -3.16 3.69
CA TRP A 336 8.25 -3.33 4.83
C TRP A 336 8.42 -4.72 5.44
N LYS A 337 8.53 -4.73 6.77
CA LYS A 337 8.61 -5.96 7.55
C LYS A 337 7.29 -6.72 7.41
N PRO A 338 7.29 -7.98 6.96
CA PRO A 338 6.09 -8.79 6.81
C PRO A 338 5.23 -8.83 8.07
N MET A 339 3.92 -8.92 7.89
CA MET A 339 2.97 -8.86 9.00
C MET A 339 3.11 -10.03 9.98
N HIS A 340 3.36 -11.25 9.49
CA HIS A 340 3.60 -12.40 10.36
C HIS A 340 4.82 -12.23 11.27
N MET A 341 5.76 -11.35 10.93
CA MET A 341 6.95 -11.02 11.73
C MET A 341 6.70 -9.85 12.71
N GLN A 342 5.60 -9.13 12.59
CA GLN A 342 5.29 -8.02 13.48
C GLN A 342 4.99 -8.52 14.90
N PRO A 343 5.52 -7.87 15.96
CA PRO A 343 5.31 -8.30 17.34
C PRO A 343 3.84 -8.52 17.71
N ILE A 344 2.95 -7.69 17.18
CA ILE A 344 1.50 -7.79 17.43
C ILE A 344 0.85 -9.00 16.75
N TYR A 345 1.42 -9.51 15.65
CA TYR A 345 0.83 -10.55 14.82
C TYR A 345 1.60 -11.87 14.76
N ARG A 346 2.76 -11.97 15.41
CA ARG A 346 3.63 -13.16 15.30
C ARG A 346 3.01 -14.47 15.81
N MET A 347 1.88 -14.40 16.50
CA MET A 347 1.12 -15.58 16.96
C MET A 347 -0.01 -15.95 16.01
N ASN A 348 -0.26 -15.17 14.98
CA ASN A 348 -1.30 -15.45 13.98
C ASN A 348 -0.87 -16.55 13.02
N GLY A 349 -1.85 -17.13 12.32
CA GLY A 349 -1.59 -18.10 11.25
C GLY A 349 -0.81 -17.45 10.10
N PHE A 350 0.10 -18.20 9.50
CA PHE A 350 0.84 -17.82 8.32
C PHE A 350 0.93 -19.01 7.37
N VAL A 351 0.65 -18.81 6.10
CA VAL A 351 0.60 -19.87 5.08
C VAL A 351 1.48 -19.50 3.90
N THR A 352 2.41 -20.40 3.58
CA THR A 352 3.26 -20.35 2.39
C THR A 352 2.73 -21.27 1.29
N LYS A 353 3.31 -21.24 0.10
CA LYS A 353 3.01 -22.20 -0.98
C LYS A 353 3.22 -23.67 -0.58
N ASP A 354 4.05 -23.93 0.41
CA ASP A 354 4.32 -25.26 0.94
C ASP A 354 3.34 -25.67 2.05
N GLY A 355 2.41 -24.80 2.44
CA GLY A 355 1.40 -24.98 3.47
C GLY A 355 1.66 -24.18 4.72
N ASN A 356 1.39 -24.73 5.91
CA ASN A 356 1.47 -24.00 7.17
C ASN A 356 2.93 -23.58 7.48
N GLY A 357 3.20 -22.32 7.24
CA GLY A 357 4.50 -21.68 7.45
C GLY A 357 4.58 -20.83 8.72
N ARG A 358 3.80 -21.16 9.78
CA ARG A 358 3.75 -20.36 11.00
C ARG A 358 5.13 -19.83 11.39
N ALA A 359 5.29 -18.51 11.40
CA ALA A 359 6.50 -17.85 11.78
C ALA A 359 6.92 -18.32 13.19
N ARG A 360 8.10 -18.88 13.30
CA ARG A 360 8.73 -19.07 14.59
C ARG A 360 9.19 -17.73 15.08
N THR A 361 8.90 -17.41 16.31
CA THR A 361 8.98 -16.09 16.94
C THR A 361 10.29 -15.32 16.75
N ASN A 362 11.36 -15.90 16.29
CA ASN A 362 12.65 -15.26 16.05
C ASN A 362 13.39 -15.89 14.85
N ALA A 363 12.69 -16.58 13.96
CA ALA A 363 13.31 -17.26 12.84
C ALA A 363 14.14 -16.32 11.96
N TYR A 364 13.64 -15.10 11.74
CA TYR A 364 14.36 -14.09 10.97
C TYR A 364 15.62 -13.55 11.68
N ILE A 365 15.65 -13.53 13.01
CA ILE A 365 16.83 -13.16 13.79
C ILE A 365 17.87 -14.28 13.68
N ALA A 366 17.41 -15.52 13.67
CA ALA A 366 18.25 -16.69 13.55
C ALA A 366 18.62 -17.05 12.09
N GLY A 367 17.97 -16.42 11.10
CA GLY A 367 18.17 -16.75 9.68
C GLY A 367 17.58 -18.10 9.25
N GLU A 368 16.56 -18.58 9.96
CA GLU A 368 15.97 -19.92 9.76
C GLU A 368 14.63 -19.93 9.01
N ALA A 369 14.07 -18.75 8.68
CA ALA A 369 12.79 -18.70 7.99
C ALA A 369 12.99 -18.78 6.46
N ASN A 370 12.18 -19.62 5.81
CA ASN A 370 12.20 -19.86 4.37
C ASN A 370 10.90 -19.38 3.73
N ASP A 371 10.48 -18.13 4.00
CA ASP A 371 9.37 -17.50 3.32
C ASP A 371 9.85 -16.37 2.39
N VAL A 372 9.06 -16.10 1.35
CA VAL A 372 9.43 -15.15 0.32
C VAL A 372 9.38 -13.72 0.86
N GLY A 373 8.38 -13.41 1.68
CA GLY A 373 8.23 -12.08 2.27
C GLY A 373 9.43 -11.72 3.16
N MET A 374 9.88 -12.65 4.00
CA MET A 374 11.07 -12.45 4.84
C MET A 374 12.34 -12.29 4.01
N ASP A 375 12.51 -13.08 2.95
CA ASP A 375 13.68 -12.97 2.07
C ASP A 375 13.73 -11.59 1.40
N ILE A 376 12.64 -11.14 0.81
CA ILE A 376 12.53 -9.79 0.21
C ILE A 376 12.82 -8.70 1.25
N PHE A 377 12.25 -8.80 2.45
CA PHE A 377 12.52 -7.87 3.55
C PHE A 377 13.99 -7.86 3.96
N SER A 378 14.64 -9.03 3.99
CA SER A 378 16.02 -9.15 4.43
C SER A 378 17.02 -8.52 3.47
N ARG A 379 16.77 -8.61 2.17
CA ARG A 379 17.68 -8.19 1.09
C ARG A 379 17.25 -6.92 0.36
N GLY A 380 16.05 -6.41 0.65
CA GLY A 380 15.45 -5.32 -0.12
C GLY A 380 15.44 -3.98 0.59
N LEU A 381 15.34 -2.93 -0.22
CA LEU A 381 15.17 -1.55 0.23
C LEU A 381 14.38 -0.72 -0.79
N CYS A 382 13.72 0.34 -0.28
CA CYS A 382 13.04 1.36 -1.08
C CYS A 382 14.00 2.52 -1.34
N LEU A 383 14.06 2.96 -2.58
CA LEU A 383 14.93 4.04 -3.06
C LEU A 383 14.17 5.37 -3.12
N PRO A 384 14.85 6.52 -3.01
CA PRO A 384 14.25 7.82 -3.25
C PRO A 384 13.48 7.83 -4.58
N SER A 385 12.21 8.19 -4.51
CA SER A 385 11.26 8.11 -5.63
C SER A 385 10.38 9.36 -5.73
N ASP A 386 10.87 10.50 -5.21
CA ASP A 386 10.14 11.76 -5.18
C ASP A 386 10.00 12.36 -6.58
N ASN A 387 8.79 12.80 -6.94
CA ASN A 387 8.51 13.42 -8.23
C ASN A 387 9.36 14.68 -8.51
N LYS A 388 9.82 15.36 -7.45
CA LYS A 388 10.62 16.58 -7.54
C LYS A 388 12.12 16.30 -7.60
N MET A 389 12.53 15.03 -7.51
CA MET A 389 13.94 14.65 -7.58
C MET A 389 14.52 15.00 -8.95
N THR A 390 15.64 15.76 -8.95
CA THR A 390 16.32 16.11 -10.21
C THR A 390 17.17 14.94 -10.72
N PRO A 391 17.49 14.93 -12.03
CA PRO A 391 18.42 13.94 -12.57
C PRO A 391 19.77 13.90 -11.85
N GLU A 392 20.31 15.06 -11.46
CA GLU A 392 21.59 15.18 -10.75
C GLU A 392 21.51 14.59 -9.33
N GLN A 393 20.37 14.79 -8.65
CA GLN A 393 20.12 14.15 -7.35
C GLN A 393 20.05 12.64 -7.49
N GLN A 394 19.39 12.15 -8.54
CA GLN A 394 19.31 10.71 -8.81
C GLN A 394 20.67 10.11 -9.19
N ASP A 395 21.51 10.83 -9.94
CA ASP A 395 22.89 10.40 -10.25
C ASP A 395 23.74 10.24 -8.99
N ARG A 396 23.63 11.17 -8.04
CA ARG A 396 24.32 11.06 -6.74
C ARG A 396 23.90 9.82 -5.97
N ILE A 397 22.60 9.48 -5.97
CA ILE A 397 22.08 8.26 -5.35
C ILE A 397 22.68 7.02 -6.03
N ILE A 398 22.66 7.00 -7.36
CA ILE A 398 23.20 5.91 -8.18
C ILE A 398 24.68 5.68 -7.89
N GLU A 399 25.48 6.75 -7.82
CA GLU A 399 26.91 6.68 -7.50
C GLU A 399 27.17 6.10 -6.10
N VAL A 400 26.40 6.54 -5.10
CA VAL A 400 26.52 6.04 -3.73
C VAL A 400 26.22 4.54 -3.68
N ILE A 401 25.13 4.10 -4.32
CA ILE A 401 24.76 2.69 -4.35
C ILE A 401 25.83 1.86 -5.07
N LYS A 402 26.37 2.32 -6.20
CA LYS A 402 27.43 1.62 -6.93
C LYS A 402 28.68 1.42 -6.07
N LYS A 403 29.08 2.45 -5.32
CA LYS A 403 30.24 2.38 -4.41
C LYS A 403 30.05 1.37 -3.27
N CYS A 404 28.84 1.07 -2.85
CA CYS A 404 28.58 0.04 -1.85
C CYS A 404 28.91 -1.38 -2.35
N PHE A 405 29.09 -1.59 -3.64
CA PHE A 405 29.48 -2.87 -4.26
C PHE A 405 30.96 -2.92 -4.69
N GLU A 406 31.77 -1.90 -4.40
CA GLU A 406 33.19 -1.87 -4.64
C GLU A 406 34.00 -2.33 -3.39
#